data_9c5160fa6e39eb8576e1750aac5e7e47
#
_entry.id   9c5160fa6e39eb8576e1750aac5e7e47
#
_cell.length_a   1.000
_cell.length_b   1.000
_cell.length_c   1.000
_cell.angle_alpha   90.00
_cell.angle_beta   90.00
_cell.angle_gamma   90.00
#
_symmetry.space_group_name_H-M   'P 1'
#
loop_
_entity.id
_entity.type
_entity.pdbx_description
1 polymer ?
#
loop_
_entity_poly.entity_id
_entity_poly.type
_entity_poly.pdbx_seq_one_letter_code
_entity_poly.pdbx_strand_id
1 'polypeptide(L)'
;FKSKGLEGATMDEIASESGFGKATLYYYFHSKEEVFAAILENGWKDLWASLEPVIAGDESPRKTFINVLLKIAENARNRPGLFEFLFNAPKVITFEEQPWKRYQNRMYGTIQGLLDDGIKTGEFPQINPQLLFKAMGGLFMGLVLMGDRKEPVSEKDVEELLNQLITDPTQK
;
A
#
# COMPACT_ATOMS: atom_id res chain seq x y z
N PHE A 1 -5.10 -14.49 11.48
CA PHE A 1 -4.05 -14.60 10.46
C PHE A 1 -2.75 -13.92 10.88
N LYS A 2 -2.78 -12.72 11.48
CA LYS A 2 -1.57 -11.95 11.81
C LYS A 2 -0.58 -12.73 12.69
N SER A 3 -1.06 -13.47 13.68
CA SER A 3 -0.22 -14.20 14.65
C SER A 3 0.21 -15.59 14.19
N LYS A 4 -0.61 -16.27 13.38
CA LYS A 4 -0.43 -17.69 13.01
C LYS A 4 -0.22 -17.92 11.51
N GLY A 5 -0.34 -16.88 10.70
CA GLY A 5 -0.34 -17.01 9.24
C GLY A 5 -1.60 -17.71 8.71
N LEU A 6 -1.60 -18.01 7.42
CA LEU A 6 -2.70 -18.75 6.77
C LEU A 6 -2.70 -20.23 7.22
N GLU A 7 -1.54 -20.86 7.24
CA GLU A 7 -1.43 -22.29 7.56
C GLU A 7 -1.86 -22.61 8.99
N GLY A 8 -1.47 -21.77 9.95
CA GLY A 8 -1.74 -21.99 11.37
C GLY A 8 -3.11 -21.55 11.86
N ALA A 9 -3.88 -20.80 11.05
CA ALA A 9 -5.21 -20.36 11.40
C ALA A 9 -6.27 -21.42 11.10
N THR A 10 -7.35 -21.47 11.92
CA THR A 10 -8.52 -22.29 11.68
C THR A 10 -9.77 -21.44 11.52
N MET A 11 -10.80 -21.96 10.84
CA MET A 11 -12.09 -21.27 10.70
C MET A 11 -12.75 -20.97 12.04
N ASP A 12 -12.61 -21.86 13.01
CA ASP A 12 -13.16 -21.69 14.35
C ASP A 12 -12.50 -20.55 15.12
N GLU A 13 -11.18 -20.43 15.02
CA GLU A 13 -10.44 -19.30 15.60
C GLU A 13 -10.79 -17.98 14.90
N ILE A 14 -10.93 -18.00 13.57
CA ILE A 14 -11.35 -16.81 12.81
C ILE A 14 -12.74 -16.36 13.25
N ALA A 15 -13.69 -17.28 13.42
CA ALA A 15 -15.03 -16.97 13.90
C ALA A 15 -14.98 -16.36 15.32
N SER A 16 -14.24 -16.99 16.23
CA SER A 16 -14.08 -16.52 17.61
C SER A 16 -13.46 -15.13 17.69
N GLU A 17 -12.35 -14.90 16.99
CA GLU A 17 -11.63 -13.62 16.99
C GLU A 17 -12.40 -12.48 16.30
N SER A 18 -13.22 -12.80 15.30
CA SER A 18 -14.02 -11.81 14.58
C SER A 18 -15.34 -11.48 15.27
N GLY A 19 -15.74 -12.24 16.29
CA GLY A 19 -17.03 -12.10 16.95
C GLY A 19 -18.20 -12.63 16.13
N PHE A 20 -17.97 -13.31 15.00
CA PHE A 20 -19.01 -13.95 14.21
C PHE A 20 -19.36 -15.34 14.78
N GLY A 21 -20.65 -15.68 14.71
CA GLY A 21 -21.07 -17.06 14.94
C GLY A 21 -20.44 -18.00 13.91
N LYS A 22 -19.98 -19.18 14.34
CA LYS A 22 -19.38 -20.19 13.47
C LYS A 22 -20.24 -20.49 12.25
N ALA A 23 -21.54 -20.71 12.43
CA ALA A 23 -22.49 -20.97 11.34
C ALA A 23 -22.54 -19.79 10.33
N THR A 24 -22.49 -18.56 10.82
CA THR A 24 -22.47 -17.37 9.96
C THR A 24 -21.22 -17.31 9.11
N LEU A 25 -20.04 -17.57 9.69
CA LEU A 25 -18.78 -17.57 8.94
C LEU A 25 -18.80 -18.65 7.84
N TYR A 26 -19.22 -19.88 8.17
CA TYR A 26 -19.31 -20.98 7.20
C TYR A 26 -20.39 -20.79 6.14
N TYR A 27 -21.41 -19.97 6.40
CA TYR A 27 -22.39 -19.59 5.39
C TYR A 27 -21.79 -18.72 4.28
N TYR A 28 -20.88 -17.81 4.63
CA TYR A 28 -20.27 -16.89 3.67
C TYR A 28 -18.94 -17.39 3.08
N PHE A 29 -18.20 -18.23 3.81
CA PHE A 29 -16.88 -18.69 3.41
C PHE A 29 -16.73 -20.19 3.68
N HIS A 30 -16.38 -20.93 2.65
CA HIS A 30 -16.22 -22.39 2.75
C HIS A 30 -14.82 -22.78 3.28
N SER A 31 -13.84 -21.86 3.23
CA SER A 31 -12.49 -22.14 3.69
C SER A 31 -11.81 -20.88 4.27
N LYS A 32 -10.73 -21.08 5.03
CA LYS A 32 -9.90 -19.99 5.54
C LYS A 32 -9.19 -19.23 4.43
N GLU A 33 -8.92 -19.89 3.31
CA GLU A 33 -8.34 -19.32 2.10
C GLU A 33 -9.28 -18.31 1.46
N GLU A 34 -10.58 -18.61 1.42
CA GLU A 34 -11.60 -17.66 0.92
C GLU A 34 -11.70 -16.43 1.83
N VAL A 35 -11.69 -16.62 3.15
CA VAL A 35 -11.66 -15.48 4.10
C VAL A 35 -10.43 -14.63 3.88
N PHE A 36 -9.27 -15.27 3.73
CA PHE A 36 -8.00 -14.59 3.51
C PHE A 36 -8.00 -13.79 2.21
N ALA A 37 -8.47 -14.38 1.11
CA ALA A 37 -8.60 -13.73 -0.18
C ALA A 37 -9.56 -12.53 -0.12
N ALA A 38 -10.69 -12.68 0.57
CA ALA A 38 -11.66 -11.60 0.75
C ALA A 38 -11.09 -10.42 1.55
N ILE A 39 -10.30 -10.68 2.59
CA ILE A 39 -9.61 -9.62 3.36
C ILE A 39 -8.61 -8.88 2.46
N LEU A 40 -7.83 -9.61 1.66
CA LEU A 40 -6.89 -9.00 0.72
C LEU A 40 -7.62 -8.16 -0.34
N GLU A 41 -8.66 -8.71 -0.96
CA GLU A 41 -9.40 -8.01 -2.00
C GLU A 41 -10.05 -6.74 -1.47
N ASN A 42 -10.79 -6.82 -0.37
CA ASN A 42 -11.44 -5.66 0.23
C ASN A 42 -10.41 -4.63 0.73
N GLY A 43 -9.33 -5.07 1.36
CA GLY A 43 -8.30 -4.17 1.85
C GLY A 43 -7.59 -3.41 0.72
N TRP A 44 -7.22 -4.08 -0.38
CA TRP A 44 -6.65 -3.42 -1.55
C TRP A 44 -7.64 -2.52 -2.28
N LYS A 45 -8.92 -2.93 -2.36
CA LYS A 45 -10.01 -2.12 -2.90
C LYS A 45 -10.21 -0.83 -2.10
N ASP A 46 -10.28 -0.94 -0.77
CA ASP A 46 -10.46 0.21 0.12
C ASP A 46 -9.28 1.17 0.02
N LEU A 47 -8.04 0.63 0.03
CA LEU A 47 -6.84 1.43 -0.14
C LEU A 47 -6.88 2.18 -1.48
N TRP A 48 -7.16 1.48 -2.58
CA TRP A 48 -7.29 2.10 -3.90
C TRP A 48 -8.36 3.20 -3.92
N ALA A 49 -9.56 2.93 -3.41
CA ALA A 49 -10.66 3.90 -3.35
C ALA A 49 -10.28 5.17 -2.57
N SER A 50 -9.43 5.05 -1.55
CA SER A 50 -8.92 6.19 -0.80
C SER A 50 -7.92 7.06 -1.58
N LEU A 51 -7.26 6.49 -2.60
CA LEU A 51 -6.29 7.19 -3.45
C LEU A 51 -6.93 7.84 -4.68
N GLU A 52 -8.05 7.31 -5.17
CA GLU A 52 -8.71 7.82 -6.38
C GLU A 52 -8.98 9.34 -6.35
N PRO A 53 -9.51 9.94 -5.25
CA PRO A 53 -9.73 11.39 -5.20
C PRO A 53 -8.43 12.21 -5.25
N VAL A 54 -7.34 11.67 -4.69
CA VAL A 54 -6.02 12.33 -4.69
C VAL A 54 -5.43 12.32 -6.11
N ILE A 55 -5.58 11.20 -6.81
CA ILE A 55 -5.05 11.00 -8.17
C ILE A 55 -5.86 11.79 -9.20
N ALA A 56 -7.16 11.96 -8.98
CA ALA A 56 -8.06 12.70 -9.87
C ALA A 56 -7.93 14.23 -9.74
N GLY A 57 -7.10 14.72 -8.81
CA GLY A 57 -6.81 16.15 -8.66
C GLY A 57 -6.01 16.71 -9.84
N ASP A 58 -5.99 18.04 -9.95
CA ASP A 58 -5.27 18.78 -11.00
C ASP A 58 -3.90 19.32 -10.51
N GLU A 59 -3.23 18.51 -9.73
CA GLU A 59 -1.90 18.82 -9.17
C GLU A 59 -0.79 18.33 -10.10
N SER A 60 0.42 18.88 -9.93
CA SER A 60 1.57 18.37 -10.68
C SER A 60 1.90 16.91 -10.32
N PRO A 61 2.57 16.16 -11.23
CA PRO A 61 2.96 14.76 -10.97
C PRO A 61 3.70 14.57 -9.64
N ARG A 62 4.64 15.45 -9.31
CA ARG A 62 5.39 15.42 -8.06
C ARG A 62 4.47 15.64 -6.85
N LYS A 63 3.58 16.63 -6.91
CA LYS A 63 2.66 16.94 -5.81
C LYS A 63 1.66 15.81 -5.60
N THR A 64 1.09 15.28 -6.68
CA THR A 64 0.19 14.13 -6.63
C THR A 64 0.89 12.90 -6.04
N PHE A 65 2.16 12.65 -6.44
CA PHE A 65 2.96 11.57 -5.86
C PHE A 65 3.13 11.72 -4.34
N ILE A 66 3.49 12.91 -3.85
CA ILE A 66 3.62 13.20 -2.41
C ILE A 66 2.29 12.95 -1.70
N ASN A 67 1.18 13.50 -2.23
CA ASN A 67 -0.15 13.33 -1.64
C ASN A 67 -0.60 11.86 -1.60
N VAL A 68 -0.26 11.07 -2.62
CA VAL A 68 -0.50 9.61 -2.64
C VAL A 68 0.29 8.92 -1.52
N LEU A 69 1.57 9.24 -1.34
CA LEU A 69 2.38 8.68 -0.26
C LEU A 69 1.80 9.02 1.13
N LEU A 70 1.42 10.28 1.34
CA LEU A 70 0.80 10.72 2.59
C LEU A 70 -0.52 10.00 2.86
N LYS A 71 -1.33 9.79 1.82
CA LYS A 71 -2.61 9.06 1.95
C LYS A 71 -2.39 7.58 2.27
N ILE A 72 -1.38 6.95 1.71
CA ILE A 72 -0.97 5.58 2.06
C ILE A 72 -0.50 5.53 3.53
N ALA A 73 0.32 6.49 3.97
CA ALA A 73 0.77 6.58 5.36
C ALA A 73 -0.40 6.78 6.34
N GLU A 74 -1.39 7.60 5.98
CA GLU A 74 -2.62 7.77 6.75
C GLU A 74 -3.39 6.45 6.90
N ASN A 75 -3.58 5.70 5.80
CA ASN A 75 -4.23 4.38 5.85
C ASN A 75 -3.46 3.39 6.72
N ALA A 76 -2.13 3.38 6.62
CA ALA A 76 -1.27 2.53 7.46
C ALA A 76 -1.41 2.87 8.96
N ARG A 77 -1.50 4.15 9.29
CA ARG A 77 -1.67 4.61 10.68
C ARG A 77 -3.06 4.27 11.22
N ASN A 78 -4.09 4.45 10.42
CA ASN A 78 -5.48 4.22 10.84
C ASN A 78 -5.81 2.73 10.99
N ARG A 79 -5.21 1.86 10.16
CA ARG A 79 -5.46 0.41 10.14
C ARG A 79 -4.15 -0.38 10.03
N PRO A 80 -3.23 -0.26 11.02
CA PRO A 80 -1.86 -0.79 10.89
C PRO A 80 -1.81 -2.30 10.69
N GLY A 81 -2.68 -3.05 11.35
CA GLY A 81 -2.74 -4.50 11.19
C GLY A 81 -3.18 -4.95 9.80
N LEU A 82 -4.14 -4.23 9.20
CA LEU A 82 -4.57 -4.50 7.82
C LEU A 82 -3.47 -4.09 6.83
N PHE A 83 -2.86 -2.92 7.01
CA PHE A 83 -1.81 -2.43 6.12
C PHE A 83 -0.62 -3.41 6.07
N GLU A 84 -0.12 -3.83 7.24
CA GLU A 84 0.93 -4.83 7.36
C GLU A 84 0.55 -6.15 6.66
N PHE A 85 -0.70 -6.57 6.83
CA PHE A 85 -1.23 -7.77 6.18
C PHE A 85 -1.25 -7.63 4.66
N LEU A 86 -1.74 -6.51 4.10
CA LEU A 86 -1.81 -6.27 2.66
C LEU A 86 -0.44 -6.36 1.98
N PHE A 87 0.61 -5.84 2.62
CA PHE A 87 1.94 -5.79 2.02
C PHE A 87 2.80 -7.05 2.27
N ASN A 88 2.50 -7.84 3.29
CA ASN A 88 3.24 -9.05 3.62
C ASN A 88 2.57 -10.34 3.13
N ALA A 89 1.25 -10.43 3.21
CA ALA A 89 0.50 -11.63 2.89
C ALA A 89 0.67 -12.13 1.43
N PRO A 90 0.70 -11.27 0.39
CA PRO A 90 0.84 -11.72 -0.99
C PRO A 90 2.13 -12.49 -1.29
N LYS A 91 3.14 -12.39 -0.44
CA LYS A 91 4.42 -13.09 -0.62
C LYS A 91 4.34 -14.59 -0.27
N VAL A 92 3.30 -14.99 0.42
CA VAL A 92 3.16 -16.33 1.03
C VAL A 92 2.15 -17.20 0.25
N ILE A 93 1.41 -16.63 -0.73
CA ILE A 93 0.24 -17.29 -1.30
C ILE A 93 0.40 -17.53 -2.80
N THR A 94 0.13 -18.79 -3.19
CA THR A 94 0.01 -19.25 -4.56
C THR A 94 -1.43 -19.68 -4.87
N PHE A 95 -2.40 -18.75 -4.78
CA PHE A 95 -3.74 -19.02 -5.31
C PHE A 95 -3.74 -18.89 -6.83
N GLU A 96 -4.47 -19.76 -7.53
CA GLU A 96 -4.66 -19.68 -8.99
C GLU A 96 -5.32 -18.35 -9.37
N GLU A 97 -6.34 -17.92 -8.63
CA GLU A 97 -7.00 -16.64 -8.81
C GLU A 97 -6.61 -15.66 -7.70
N GLN A 98 -6.17 -14.48 -8.10
CA GLN A 98 -5.72 -13.43 -7.18
C GLN A 98 -6.44 -12.11 -7.49
N PRO A 99 -7.75 -12.00 -7.18
CA PRO A 99 -8.57 -10.85 -7.57
C PRO A 99 -8.07 -9.52 -6.98
N TRP A 100 -7.39 -9.55 -5.82
CA TRP A 100 -6.79 -8.35 -5.22
C TRP A 100 -5.66 -7.75 -6.07
N LYS A 101 -4.98 -8.55 -6.90
CA LYS A 101 -3.88 -8.05 -7.77
C LYS A 101 -4.32 -6.95 -8.71
N ARG A 102 -5.57 -6.91 -9.14
CA ARG A 102 -6.08 -5.83 -10.00
C ARG A 102 -5.95 -4.46 -9.33
N TYR A 103 -6.30 -4.34 -8.05
CA TYR A 103 -6.16 -3.09 -7.29
C TYR A 103 -4.71 -2.77 -6.95
N GLN A 104 -3.94 -3.79 -6.54
CA GLN A 104 -2.52 -3.66 -6.28
C GLN A 104 -1.74 -3.20 -7.50
N ASN A 105 -1.97 -3.85 -8.66
CA ASN A 105 -1.31 -3.49 -9.92
C ASN A 105 -1.73 -2.10 -10.40
N ARG A 106 -3.01 -1.75 -10.21
CA ARG A 106 -3.51 -0.42 -10.56
C ARG A 106 -2.82 0.66 -9.71
N MET A 107 -2.71 0.46 -8.40
CA MET A 107 -1.99 1.38 -7.50
C MET A 107 -0.53 1.51 -7.91
N TYR A 108 0.18 0.41 -8.10
CA TYR A 108 1.60 0.43 -8.48
C TYR A 108 1.82 1.05 -9.85
N GLY A 109 0.96 0.73 -10.83
CA GLY A 109 1.02 1.34 -12.16
C GLY A 109 0.78 2.84 -12.14
N THR A 110 -0.16 3.31 -11.32
CA THR A 110 -0.42 4.75 -11.16
C THR A 110 0.77 5.47 -10.51
N ILE A 111 1.33 4.92 -9.43
CA ILE A 111 2.51 5.52 -8.77
C ILE A 111 3.69 5.56 -9.74
N GLN A 112 3.91 4.50 -10.53
CA GLN A 112 4.95 4.47 -11.54
C GLN A 112 4.70 5.50 -12.64
N GLY A 113 3.46 5.65 -13.10
CA GLY A 113 3.07 6.69 -14.06
C GLY A 113 3.35 8.10 -13.57
N LEU A 114 3.06 8.41 -12.30
CA LEU A 114 3.38 9.71 -11.70
C LEU A 114 4.89 10.00 -11.68
N LEU A 115 5.71 8.98 -11.41
CA LEU A 115 7.16 9.13 -11.46
C LEU A 115 7.65 9.33 -12.91
N ASP A 116 7.11 8.58 -13.88
CA ASP A 116 7.44 8.71 -15.29
C ASP A 116 7.07 10.11 -15.81
N ASP A 117 5.90 10.61 -15.45
CA ASP A 117 5.44 11.92 -15.89
C ASP A 117 6.22 13.04 -15.19
N GLY A 118 6.54 12.91 -13.91
CA GLY A 118 7.39 13.87 -13.20
C GLY A 118 8.82 13.91 -13.73
N ILE A 119 9.38 12.80 -14.25
CA ILE A 119 10.67 12.80 -14.95
C ILE A 119 10.55 13.55 -16.28
N LYS A 120 9.49 13.32 -17.06
CA LYS A 120 9.24 14.02 -18.33
C LYS A 120 9.06 15.52 -18.15
N THR A 121 8.37 15.94 -17.09
CA THR A 121 8.14 17.37 -16.77
C THR A 121 9.33 18.03 -16.10
N GLY A 122 10.38 17.27 -15.74
CA GLY A 122 11.57 17.79 -15.03
C GLY A 122 11.37 17.99 -13.53
N GLU A 123 10.24 17.53 -12.97
CA GLU A 123 9.98 17.58 -11.52
C GLU A 123 10.74 16.49 -10.74
N PHE A 124 11.17 15.45 -11.43
CA PHE A 124 12.12 14.45 -10.95
C PHE A 124 13.34 14.39 -11.86
N PRO A 125 14.53 14.02 -11.33
CA PRO A 125 15.75 13.91 -12.12
C PRO A 125 15.64 12.80 -13.17
N GLN A 126 16.48 12.89 -14.22
CA GLN A 126 16.57 11.86 -15.26
C GLN A 126 17.23 10.60 -14.69
N ILE A 127 16.42 9.70 -14.21
CA ILE A 127 16.81 8.42 -13.61
C ILE A 127 15.90 7.31 -14.16
N ASN A 128 16.36 6.06 -14.11
CA ASN A 128 15.51 4.92 -14.47
C ASN A 128 14.25 4.90 -13.57
N PRO A 129 13.04 5.04 -14.16
CA PRO A 129 11.80 5.16 -13.39
C PRO A 129 11.52 3.93 -12.50
N GLN A 130 11.87 2.73 -12.98
CA GLN A 130 11.67 1.50 -12.19
C GLN A 130 12.61 1.43 -10.99
N LEU A 131 13.83 1.94 -11.14
CA LEU A 131 14.78 2.04 -10.02
C LEU A 131 14.27 3.06 -9.00
N LEU A 132 13.81 4.23 -9.47
CA LEU A 132 13.22 5.26 -8.62
C LEU A 132 12.01 4.72 -7.86
N PHE A 133 11.09 4.05 -8.54
CA PHE A 133 9.92 3.42 -7.92
C PHE A 133 10.31 2.44 -6.80
N LYS A 134 11.28 1.54 -7.05
CA LYS A 134 11.73 0.57 -6.05
C LYS A 134 12.42 1.24 -4.86
N ALA A 135 13.28 2.22 -5.12
CA ALA A 135 13.99 2.95 -4.07
C ALA A 135 13.04 3.75 -3.18
N MET A 136 12.14 4.51 -3.81
CA MET A 136 11.12 5.30 -3.10
C MET A 136 10.13 4.41 -2.33
N GLY A 137 9.70 3.30 -2.94
CA GLY A 137 8.81 2.34 -2.28
C GLY A 137 9.47 1.71 -1.05
N GLY A 138 10.74 1.32 -1.14
CA GLY A 138 11.49 0.76 -0.01
C GLY A 138 11.69 1.77 1.11
N LEU A 139 12.10 2.99 0.77
CA LEU A 139 12.28 4.09 1.73
C LEU A 139 10.96 4.42 2.44
N PHE A 140 9.90 4.61 1.68
CA PHE A 140 8.58 4.94 2.21
C PHE A 140 8.02 3.82 3.10
N MET A 141 8.14 2.56 2.68
CA MET A 141 7.73 1.42 3.51
C MET A 141 8.53 1.35 4.82
N GLY A 142 9.82 1.67 4.78
CA GLY A 142 10.64 1.82 6.00
C GLY A 142 10.09 2.88 6.93
N LEU A 143 9.79 4.07 6.42
CA LEU A 143 9.21 5.17 7.20
C LEU A 143 7.84 4.81 7.82
N VAL A 144 6.98 4.13 7.05
CA VAL A 144 5.63 3.78 7.50
C VAL A 144 5.61 2.61 8.48
N LEU A 145 6.44 1.58 8.25
CA LEU A 145 6.43 0.36 9.08
C LEU A 145 7.37 0.45 10.29
N MET A 146 8.46 1.22 10.19
CA MET A 146 9.49 1.34 11.24
C MET A 146 9.44 2.69 11.97
N GLY A 147 8.68 3.66 11.44
CA GLY A 147 8.52 4.98 12.06
C GLY A 147 7.72 4.94 13.37
N ASP A 148 7.93 5.92 14.22
CA ASP A 148 7.12 6.09 15.43
C ASP A 148 5.69 6.49 15.05
N ARG A 149 4.71 5.75 15.56
CA ARG A 149 3.29 6.04 15.35
C ARG A 149 2.85 7.37 15.95
N LYS A 150 3.63 7.92 16.89
CA LYS A 150 3.36 9.21 17.53
C LYS A 150 3.78 10.39 16.68
N GLU A 151 4.74 10.17 15.79
CA GLU A 151 5.24 11.19 14.86
C GLU A 151 4.90 10.77 13.43
N PRO A 152 3.73 11.14 12.90
CA PRO A 152 3.34 10.78 11.54
C PRO A 152 4.22 11.49 10.53
N VAL A 153 4.58 10.78 9.47
CA VAL A 153 5.29 11.35 8.31
C VAL A 153 4.46 12.50 7.74
N SER A 154 5.03 13.69 7.73
CA SER A 154 4.41 14.91 7.21
C SER A 154 4.76 15.14 5.74
N GLU A 155 4.01 16.02 5.07
CA GLU A 155 4.34 16.49 3.71
C GLU A 155 5.76 17.07 3.67
N LYS A 156 6.13 17.87 4.66
CA LYS A 156 7.46 18.47 4.76
C LYS A 156 8.57 17.41 4.82
N ASP A 157 8.35 16.32 5.58
CA ASP A 157 9.34 15.23 5.67
C ASP A 157 9.53 14.54 4.32
N VAL A 158 8.43 14.28 3.60
CA VAL A 158 8.49 13.67 2.26
C VAL A 158 9.17 14.63 1.27
N GLU A 159 8.83 15.91 1.29
CA GLU A 159 9.47 16.91 0.43
C GLU A 159 10.96 17.07 0.72
N GLU A 160 11.35 17.11 1.99
CA GLU A 160 12.75 17.20 2.40
C GLU A 160 13.53 15.97 1.91
N LEU A 161 13.02 14.77 2.11
CA LEU A 161 13.62 13.55 1.59
C LEU A 161 13.76 13.56 0.07
N LEU A 162 12.71 13.96 -0.66
CA LEU A 162 12.76 14.07 -2.11
C LEU A 162 13.78 15.09 -2.57
N ASN A 163 13.87 16.24 -1.89
CA ASN A 163 14.81 17.30 -2.23
C ASN A 163 16.26 16.91 -1.93
N GLN A 164 16.52 16.16 -0.87
CA GLN A 164 17.87 15.77 -0.47
C GLN A 164 18.39 14.53 -1.22
N LEU A 165 17.51 13.57 -1.51
CA LEU A 165 17.91 12.28 -2.09
C LEU A 165 17.76 12.23 -3.61
N ILE A 166 16.92 13.09 -4.18
CA ILE A 166 16.53 13.05 -5.59
C ILE A 166 16.74 14.43 -6.26
N THR A 167 17.74 15.18 -5.86
CA THR A 167 18.13 16.42 -6.54
C THR A 167 18.93 16.12 -7.80
N ASP A 168 18.62 16.82 -8.89
CA ASP A 168 19.48 16.86 -10.05
C ASP A 168 20.76 17.63 -9.69
N PRO A 169 21.94 17.00 -9.73
CA PRO A 169 23.19 17.67 -9.41
C PRO A 169 23.55 18.82 -10.37
N THR A 170 22.83 18.99 -11.48
CA THR A 170 23.03 20.06 -12.47
C THR A 170 22.25 21.34 -12.16
N GLN A 171 21.41 21.34 -11.12
CA GLN A 171 20.65 22.53 -10.67
C GLN A 171 21.29 23.29 -9.51
N LYS A 172 22.59 23.11 -9.31
CA LYS A 172 23.38 23.93 -8.38
C LYS A 172 24.13 25.04 -9.11
#